data_52bc6b8d910e5b5eec0afbdd02bff92c
#
_entry.id   52bc6b8d910e5b5eec0afbdd02bff92c
#
_cell.length_a   1.000
_cell.length_b   1.000
_cell.length_c   1.000
_cell.angle_alpha   90.00
_cell.angle_beta   90.00
_cell.angle_gamma   90.00
#
_symmetry.space_group_name_H-M   'P 1'
#
loop_
_entity.id
_entity.type
_entity.pdbx_description
1 polymer ?
#
loop_
_entity_poly.entity_id
_entity_poly.type
_entity_poly.pdbx_seq_one_letter_code
_entity_poly.pdbx_strand_id
1 'polypeptide(L)'
;GIDTPEGVAVLETFKHGILQNSFFISLYIPDRSLSFLRDFDAGNQALYPLLDALVAWLVKVHDQGVYHQDLNVGNILYRELPSSGFSFQLIDNNRMKFYSELSLKMRLKNLRRISDNVDLLNYILKRYAELLHLDTNKVQLQGCFYLMAFEAKQYAKRKLKHCLLKPIPQ
;
A
#
# COMPACT_ATOMS: atom_id res chain seq x y z
N GLY A 1 -10.65 -14.77 2.20
CA GLY A 1 -9.78 -14.18 1.19
C GLY A 1 -9.49 -12.72 1.48
N ILE A 2 -8.76 -12.06 0.61
CA ILE A 2 -8.59 -10.60 0.60
C ILE A 2 -9.52 -10.06 -0.47
N ASP A 3 -10.38 -9.11 -0.08
CA ASP A 3 -11.39 -8.58 -0.97
C ASP A 3 -10.77 -7.59 -1.96
N THR A 4 -11.27 -7.63 -3.19
CA THR A 4 -10.90 -6.76 -4.30
C THR A 4 -12.13 -6.59 -5.20
N PRO A 5 -12.27 -5.49 -5.96
CA PRO A 5 -13.35 -5.35 -6.91
C PRO A 5 -13.42 -6.53 -7.87
N GLU A 6 -14.63 -7.06 -8.08
CA GLU A 6 -14.84 -8.18 -8.99
C GLU A 6 -14.52 -7.76 -10.43
N GLY A 7 -13.69 -8.56 -11.11
CA GLY A 7 -13.34 -8.35 -12.51
C GLY A 7 -14.51 -8.71 -13.44
N VAL A 8 -14.85 -7.80 -14.34
CA VAL A 8 -15.94 -7.98 -15.32
C VAL A 8 -15.38 -8.37 -16.68
N ALA A 9 -14.34 -7.66 -17.15
CA ALA A 9 -13.77 -7.91 -18.47
C ALA A 9 -12.33 -7.42 -18.59
N VAL A 10 -11.61 -7.99 -19.53
CA VAL A 10 -10.34 -7.47 -20.05
C VAL A 10 -10.51 -7.20 -21.53
N LEU A 11 -10.18 -5.99 -21.96
CA LEU A 11 -10.20 -5.59 -23.37
C LEU A 11 -8.79 -5.25 -23.81
N GLU A 12 -8.33 -5.88 -24.88
CA GLU A 12 -7.00 -5.66 -25.42
C GLU A 12 -7.06 -5.34 -26.90
N THR A 13 -6.24 -4.38 -27.33
CA THR A 13 -6.09 -4.04 -28.75
C THR A 13 -4.67 -4.34 -29.19
N PHE A 14 -4.57 -4.92 -30.39
CA PHE A 14 -3.29 -5.30 -30.99
C PHE A 14 -3.12 -4.60 -32.35
N LYS A 15 -1.90 -4.22 -32.66
CA LYS A 15 -1.48 -3.75 -33.99
C LYS A 15 -0.24 -4.51 -34.42
N HIS A 16 -0.30 -5.20 -35.55
CA HIS A 16 0.76 -6.09 -36.06
C HIS A 16 1.26 -7.11 -35.02
N GLY A 17 0.34 -7.68 -34.22
CA GLY A 17 0.66 -8.67 -33.18
C GLY A 17 1.25 -8.07 -31.88
N ILE A 18 1.41 -6.76 -31.81
CA ILE A 18 1.92 -6.04 -30.62
C ILE A 18 0.74 -5.44 -29.86
N LEU A 19 0.68 -5.74 -28.55
CA LEU A 19 -0.31 -5.16 -27.64
C LEU A 19 -0.18 -3.63 -27.63
N GLN A 20 -1.26 -2.92 -27.95
CA GLN A 20 -1.34 -1.46 -27.93
C GLN A 20 -1.97 -0.95 -26.63
N ASN A 21 -3.15 -1.46 -26.32
CA ASN A 21 -3.89 -1.07 -25.13
C ASN A 21 -4.43 -2.31 -24.42
N SER A 22 -4.47 -2.25 -23.10
CA SER A 22 -5.14 -3.23 -22.25
C SER A 22 -5.97 -2.47 -21.22
N PHE A 23 -7.26 -2.81 -21.13
CA PHE A 23 -8.21 -2.23 -20.20
C PHE A 23 -8.77 -3.34 -19.31
N PHE A 24 -8.68 -3.15 -18.01
CA PHE A 24 -9.33 -4.01 -17.04
C PHE A 24 -10.59 -3.29 -16.52
N ILE A 25 -11.73 -3.96 -16.62
CA ILE A 25 -13.03 -3.44 -16.18
C ILE A 25 -13.44 -4.25 -14.95
N SER A 26 -13.74 -3.57 -13.86
CA SER A 26 -14.25 -4.16 -12.64
C SER A 26 -15.59 -3.56 -12.22
N LEU A 27 -16.32 -4.24 -11.36
CA LEU A 27 -17.51 -3.67 -10.73
C LEU A 27 -17.13 -2.41 -9.94
N TYR A 28 -17.96 -1.39 -10.06
CA TYR A 28 -17.82 -0.19 -9.24
C TYR A 28 -18.17 -0.49 -7.79
N ILE A 29 -17.31 -0.06 -6.88
CA ILE A 29 -17.51 -0.17 -5.43
C ILE A 29 -17.64 1.25 -4.86
N PRO A 30 -18.73 1.57 -4.17
CA PRO A 30 -18.96 2.91 -3.61
C PRO A 30 -18.18 3.17 -2.31
N ASP A 31 -17.23 2.30 -1.96
CA ASP A 31 -16.42 2.43 -0.76
C ASP A 31 -15.45 3.62 -0.88
N ARG A 32 -15.09 4.22 0.26
CA ARG A 32 -14.21 5.39 0.31
C ARG A 32 -12.75 4.95 0.34
N SER A 33 -11.88 5.72 -0.34
CA SER A 33 -10.43 5.52 -0.24
C SER A 33 -9.89 6.03 1.09
N LEU A 34 -8.87 5.36 1.62
CA LEU A 34 -8.11 5.82 2.79
C LEU A 34 -7.14 6.97 2.46
N SER A 35 -7.21 7.58 1.29
CA SER A 35 -6.27 8.64 0.85
C SER A 35 -6.21 9.85 1.80
N PHE A 36 -7.26 10.14 2.58
CA PHE A 36 -7.27 11.19 3.59
C PHE A 36 -6.25 10.94 4.73
N LEU A 37 -5.81 9.70 4.94
CA LEU A 37 -4.77 9.38 5.92
C LEU A 37 -3.38 9.88 5.52
N ARG A 38 -3.19 10.45 4.33
CA ARG A 38 -1.94 11.14 3.98
C ARG A 38 -1.70 12.34 4.87
N ASP A 39 -2.78 12.99 5.28
CA ASP A 39 -2.77 14.15 6.19
C ASP A 39 -3.07 13.73 7.64
N PHE A 40 -2.66 12.50 8.01
CA PHE A 40 -2.89 11.97 9.34
C PHE A 40 -2.26 12.85 10.42
N ASP A 41 -3.08 13.18 11.43
CA ASP A 41 -2.68 13.85 12.65
C ASP A 41 -2.82 12.90 13.83
N ALA A 42 -1.71 12.65 14.54
CA ALA A 42 -1.68 11.78 15.72
C ALA A 42 -2.56 12.29 16.89
N GLY A 43 -2.92 13.56 16.90
CA GLY A 43 -3.88 14.12 17.87
C GLY A 43 -5.33 13.71 17.61
N ASN A 44 -5.67 13.24 16.40
CA ASN A 44 -7.02 12.83 16.05
C ASN A 44 -7.35 11.42 16.53
N GLN A 45 -7.78 11.30 17.78
CA GLN A 45 -8.08 10.02 18.41
C GLN A 45 -9.24 9.25 17.75
N ALA A 46 -10.13 9.92 17.03
CA ALA A 46 -11.27 9.28 16.36
C ALA A 46 -10.83 8.32 15.23
N LEU A 47 -9.62 8.46 14.71
CA LEU A 47 -9.09 7.60 13.65
C LEU A 47 -8.49 6.28 14.15
N TYR A 48 -8.15 6.17 15.43
CA TYR A 48 -7.45 4.98 15.95
C TYR A 48 -8.22 3.66 15.78
N PRO A 49 -9.55 3.59 15.97
CA PRO A 49 -10.29 2.35 15.71
C PRO A 49 -10.19 1.89 14.24
N LEU A 50 -10.23 2.83 13.30
CA LEU A 50 -10.02 2.54 11.87
C LEU A 50 -8.59 2.06 11.60
N LEU A 51 -7.59 2.70 12.21
CA LEU A 51 -6.19 2.33 12.04
C LEU A 51 -5.88 0.95 12.65
N ASP A 52 -6.43 0.64 13.81
CA ASP A 52 -6.28 -0.68 14.44
C ASP A 52 -6.87 -1.79 13.56
N ALA A 53 -8.08 -1.56 13.04
CA ALA A 53 -8.71 -2.49 12.10
C ALA A 53 -7.90 -2.62 10.79
N LEU A 54 -7.37 -1.52 10.26
CA LEU A 54 -6.51 -1.52 9.09
C LEU A 54 -5.26 -2.35 9.33
N VAL A 55 -4.59 -2.19 10.47
CA VAL A 55 -3.36 -2.95 10.78
C VAL A 55 -3.66 -4.44 10.92
N ALA A 56 -4.75 -4.81 11.59
CA ALA A 56 -5.18 -6.20 11.71
C ALA A 56 -5.47 -6.82 10.32
N TRP A 57 -6.09 -6.05 9.44
CA TRP A 57 -6.32 -6.48 8.06
C TRP A 57 -5.01 -6.59 7.25
N LEU A 58 -4.05 -5.68 7.41
CA LEU A 58 -2.73 -5.76 6.77
C LEU A 58 -1.94 -7.00 7.23
N VAL A 59 -2.04 -7.39 8.50
CA VAL A 59 -1.48 -8.67 8.99
C VAL A 59 -2.09 -9.83 8.20
N LYS A 60 -3.43 -9.88 8.09
CA LYS A 60 -4.14 -10.91 7.32
C LYS A 60 -3.73 -10.94 5.85
N VAL A 61 -3.57 -9.77 5.21
CA VAL A 61 -3.08 -9.66 3.82
C VAL A 61 -1.71 -10.33 3.68
N HIS A 62 -0.79 -10.03 4.59
CA HIS A 62 0.56 -10.58 4.56
C HIS A 62 0.60 -12.07 4.93
N ASP A 63 -0.25 -12.55 5.83
CA ASP A 63 -0.35 -13.97 6.21
C ASP A 63 -0.86 -14.84 5.06
N GLN A 64 -1.66 -14.25 4.17
CA GLN A 64 -2.09 -14.91 2.94
C GLN A 64 -1.06 -14.82 1.81
N GLY A 65 0.16 -14.35 2.09
CA GLY A 65 1.24 -14.26 1.11
C GLY A 65 1.06 -13.15 0.08
N VAL A 66 0.13 -12.22 0.28
CA VAL A 66 -0.14 -11.13 -0.67
C VAL A 66 0.86 -9.99 -0.47
N TYR A 67 1.62 -9.67 -1.52
CA TYR A 67 2.56 -8.54 -1.59
C TYR A 67 2.09 -7.55 -2.66
N HIS A 68 1.47 -6.46 -2.26
CA HIS A 68 1.00 -5.42 -3.18
C HIS A 68 2.13 -4.44 -3.46
N GLN A 69 2.68 -4.44 -4.69
CA GLN A 69 3.88 -3.63 -5.01
C GLN A 69 3.64 -2.11 -4.95
N ASP A 70 2.40 -1.68 -4.93
CA ASP A 70 2.01 -0.28 -4.77
C ASP A 70 1.04 -0.09 -3.60
N LEU A 71 1.34 -0.72 -2.46
CA LEU A 71 0.56 -0.63 -1.24
C LEU A 71 0.63 0.81 -0.68
N ASN A 72 -0.40 1.58 -0.91
CA ASN A 72 -0.54 2.92 -0.34
C ASN A 72 -2.00 3.17 0.07
N VAL A 73 -2.23 4.12 0.96
CA VAL A 73 -3.58 4.43 1.48
C VAL A 73 -4.59 4.78 0.38
N GLY A 74 -4.14 5.27 -0.77
CA GLY A 74 -5.02 5.56 -1.91
C GLY A 74 -5.54 4.30 -2.61
N ASN A 75 -4.80 3.18 -2.51
CA ASN A 75 -5.14 1.88 -3.10
C ASN A 75 -5.86 0.94 -2.13
N ILE A 76 -6.31 1.46 -0.99
CA ILE A 76 -7.13 0.75 -0.02
C ILE A 76 -8.47 1.46 0.09
N LEU A 77 -9.53 0.76 -0.26
CA LEU A 77 -10.90 1.19 -0.03
C LEU A 77 -11.37 0.67 1.33
N TYR A 78 -12.24 1.42 2.00
CA TYR A 78 -12.84 1.02 3.26
C TYR A 78 -14.31 1.38 3.33
N ARG A 79 -15.05 0.61 4.14
CA ARG A 79 -16.43 0.85 4.49
C ARG A 79 -16.65 0.57 5.98
N GLU A 80 -17.39 1.44 6.63
CA GLU A 80 -17.89 1.20 7.99
C GLU A 80 -19.02 0.17 7.96
N LEU A 81 -18.96 -0.78 8.87
CA LEU A 81 -19.98 -1.82 9.01
C LEU A 81 -20.99 -1.45 10.11
N PRO A 82 -22.26 -1.87 9.98
CA PRO A 82 -23.28 -1.59 11.00
C PRO A 82 -22.90 -2.06 12.42
N SER A 83 -22.05 -3.07 12.53
CA SER A 83 -21.53 -3.63 13.79
C SER A 83 -20.32 -2.88 14.38
N SER A 84 -20.12 -1.61 14.04
CA SER A 84 -18.98 -0.80 14.49
C SER A 84 -17.61 -1.34 14.07
N GLY A 85 -17.55 -2.07 12.96
CA GLY A 85 -16.31 -2.58 12.36
C GLY A 85 -15.99 -1.89 11.03
N PHE A 86 -14.93 -2.37 10.39
CA PHE A 86 -14.50 -1.88 9.08
C PHE A 86 -14.25 -3.06 8.13
N SER A 87 -14.59 -2.89 6.86
CA SER A 87 -14.13 -3.76 5.79
C SER A 87 -13.16 -3.00 4.89
N PHE A 88 -12.20 -3.73 4.30
CA PHE A 88 -11.18 -3.18 3.45
C PHE A 88 -11.05 -3.97 2.16
N GLN A 89 -10.70 -3.28 1.07
CA GLN A 89 -10.45 -3.88 -0.24
C GLN A 89 -9.20 -3.28 -0.86
N LEU A 90 -8.44 -4.11 -1.59
CA LEU A 90 -7.31 -3.65 -2.40
C LEU A 90 -7.76 -3.34 -3.82
N ILE A 91 -7.28 -2.22 -4.35
CA ILE A 91 -7.42 -1.84 -5.75
C ILE A 91 -6.04 -1.64 -6.39
N ASP A 92 -5.99 -1.48 -7.73
CA ASP A 92 -4.75 -1.42 -8.53
C ASP A 92 -3.87 -2.67 -8.37
N ASN A 93 -4.49 -3.83 -8.60
CA ASN A 93 -3.89 -5.14 -8.34
C ASN A 93 -2.87 -5.58 -9.42
N ASN A 94 -2.61 -4.78 -10.45
CA ASN A 94 -1.76 -5.11 -11.60
C ASN A 94 -0.33 -5.50 -11.23
N ARG A 95 0.13 -5.11 -10.04
CA ARG A 95 1.49 -5.39 -9.54
C ARG A 95 1.51 -6.23 -8.28
N MET A 96 0.43 -6.97 -8.01
CA MET A 96 0.40 -7.92 -6.91
C MET A 96 1.31 -9.11 -7.18
N LYS A 97 1.91 -9.60 -6.11
CA LYS A 97 2.66 -10.86 -6.10
C LYS A 97 2.14 -11.72 -4.97
N PHE A 98 2.14 -13.02 -5.22
CA PHE A 98 1.71 -14.02 -4.26
C PHE A 98 2.89 -14.89 -3.87
N TYR A 99 3.05 -15.15 -2.59
CA TYR A 99 4.11 -15.96 -2.01
C TYR A 99 3.49 -17.00 -1.08
N SER A 100 4.15 -18.11 -0.90
CA SER A 100 3.75 -19.09 0.13
C SER A 100 3.84 -18.50 1.53
N GLU A 101 4.84 -17.64 1.75
CA GLU A 101 5.05 -16.93 3.00
C GLU A 101 5.80 -15.61 2.74
N LEU A 102 5.44 -14.55 3.48
CA LEU A 102 6.18 -13.30 3.49
C LEU A 102 7.06 -13.21 4.73
N SER A 103 8.37 -13.14 4.54
CA SER A 103 9.30 -12.85 5.63
C SER A 103 9.02 -11.47 6.24
N LEU A 104 9.37 -11.26 7.51
CA LEU A 104 9.22 -9.95 8.17
C LEU A 104 9.84 -8.81 7.35
N LYS A 105 11.03 -9.05 6.78
CA LYS A 105 11.70 -8.08 5.90
C LYS A 105 10.84 -7.68 4.70
N MET A 106 10.15 -8.62 4.08
CA MET A 106 9.24 -8.35 2.96
C MET A 106 8.02 -7.57 3.43
N ARG A 107 7.40 -7.97 4.54
CA ARG A 107 6.25 -7.28 5.14
C ARG A 107 6.58 -5.82 5.45
N LEU A 108 7.69 -5.53 6.12
CA LEU A 108 8.11 -4.16 6.44
C LEU A 108 8.46 -3.34 5.18
N LYS A 109 9.05 -3.96 4.16
CA LYS A 109 9.27 -3.32 2.86
C LYS A 109 7.97 -3.06 2.10
N ASN A 110 6.91 -3.78 2.36
CA ASN A 110 5.59 -3.51 1.82
C ASN A 110 4.93 -2.35 2.58
N LEU A 111 4.91 -2.41 3.91
CA LEU A 111 4.32 -1.38 4.78
C LEU A 111 4.92 0.01 4.59
N ARG A 112 6.23 0.14 4.32
CA ARG A 112 6.88 1.46 4.07
C ARG A 112 6.24 2.27 2.94
N ARG A 113 5.46 1.63 2.08
CA ARG A 113 4.81 2.28 0.93
C ARG A 113 3.41 2.80 1.26
N ILE A 114 2.92 2.48 2.46
CA ILE A 114 1.53 2.77 2.81
C ILE A 114 1.26 4.27 2.87
N SER A 115 2.24 5.03 3.37
CA SER A 115 2.21 6.49 3.39
C SER A 115 3.62 7.05 3.54
N ASP A 116 3.82 8.27 3.08
CA ASP A 116 4.98 9.14 3.37
C ASP A 116 4.81 9.93 4.68
N ASN A 117 3.62 9.89 5.30
CA ASN A 117 3.39 10.42 6.63
C ASN A 117 4.07 9.51 7.67
N VAL A 118 5.09 10.06 8.33
CA VAL A 118 5.96 9.31 9.27
C VAL A 118 5.19 8.88 10.52
N ASP A 119 4.28 9.72 11.02
CA ASP A 119 3.49 9.41 12.22
C ASP A 119 2.52 8.27 11.96
N LEU A 120 1.86 8.28 10.80
CA LEU A 120 0.99 7.18 10.37
C LEU A 120 1.79 5.88 10.23
N LEU A 121 2.92 5.92 9.53
CA LEU A 121 3.76 4.73 9.36
C LEU A 121 4.24 4.19 10.71
N ASN A 122 4.68 5.08 11.60
CA ASN A 122 5.18 4.70 12.92
C ASN A 122 4.08 4.04 13.76
N TYR A 123 2.86 4.58 13.72
CA TYR A 123 1.70 3.96 14.36
C TYR A 123 1.42 2.56 13.79
N ILE A 124 1.36 2.43 12.46
CA ILE A 124 1.12 1.16 11.79
C ILE A 124 2.19 0.13 12.16
N LEU A 125 3.48 0.49 12.13
CA LEU A 125 4.57 -0.41 12.50
C LEU A 125 4.51 -0.86 13.94
N LYS A 126 4.17 0.06 14.87
CA LYS A 126 3.97 -0.25 16.29
C LYS A 126 2.87 -1.29 16.47
N ARG A 127 1.66 -1.01 15.97
CA ARG A 127 0.51 -1.91 16.10
C ARG A 127 0.73 -3.23 15.37
N TYR A 128 1.40 -3.22 14.23
CA TYR A 128 1.77 -4.42 13.48
C TYR A 128 2.71 -5.33 14.29
N ALA A 129 3.71 -4.74 14.98
CA ALA A 129 4.61 -5.48 15.85
C ALA A 129 3.89 -6.08 17.06
N GLU A 130 3.00 -5.31 17.70
CA GLU A 130 2.19 -5.75 18.82
C GLU A 130 1.30 -6.96 18.46
N LEU A 131 0.61 -6.91 17.29
CA LEU A 131 -0.22 -8.01 16.83
C LEU A 131 0.57 -9.30 16.51
N LEU A 132 1.82 -9.16 16.09
CA LEU A 132 2.70 -10.29 15.81
C LEU A 132 3.57 -10.70 17.01
N HIS A 133 3.39 -10.09 18.19
CA HIS A 133 4.20 -10.32 19.39
C HIS A 133 5.71 -10.13 19.15
N LEU A 134 6.09 -9.13 18.34
CA LEU A 134 7.46 -8.78 18.02
C LEU A 134 7.95 -7.59 18.87
N ASP A 135 9.27 -7.42 18.94
CA ASP A 135 9.88 -6.23 19.54
C ASP A 135 9.52 -4.99 18.73
N THR A 136 8.69 -4.13 19.33
CA THR A 136 8.13 -2.93 18.70
C THR A 136 9.22 -1.96 18.27
N ASN A 137 10.22 -1.70 19.12
CA ASN A 137 11.29 -0.76 18.82
C ASN A 137 12.12 -1.23 17.63
N LYS A 138 12.42 -2.52 17.59
CA LYS A 138 13.16 -3.13 16.47
C LYS A 138 12.38 -3.05 15.16
N VAL A 139 11.09 -3.33 15.18
CA VAL A 139 10.22 -3.27 13.98
C VAL A 139 10.10 -1.83 13.49
N GLN A 140 9.85 -0.86 14.38
CA GLN A 140 9.79 0.55 14.02
C GLN A 140 11.11 1.04 13.41
N LEU A 141 12.25 0.74 14.05
CA LEU A 141 13.58 1.12 13.53
C LEU A 141 13.83 0.53 12.13
N GLN A 142 13.52 -0.75 11.93
CA GLN A 142 13.69 -1.40 10.62
C GLN A 142 12.74 -0.83 9.57
N GLY A 143 11.49 -0.58 9.93
CA GLY A 143 10.51 0.00 9.01
C GLY A 143 10.89 1.41 8.56
N CYS A 144 11.30 2.27 9.50
CA CYS A 144 11.81 3.62 9.21
C CYS A 144 13.07 3.56 8.33
N PHE A 145 14.00 2.66 8.62
CA PHE A 145 15.18 2.47 7.77
C PHE A 145 14.79 2.10 6.32
N TYR A 146 13.81 1.20 6.14
CA TYR A 146 13.35 0.85 4.79
C TYR A 146 12.63 2.00 4.09
N LEU A 147 11.91 2.86 4.82
CA LEU A 147 11.31 4.07 4.26
C LEU A 147 12.42 5.02 3.77
N MET A 148 13.38 5.35 4.64
CA MET A 148 14.50 6.26 4.29
C MET A 148 15.29 5.76 3.09
N ALA A 149 15.63 4.47 3.05
CA ALA A 149 16.33 3.87 1.91
C ALA A 149 15.50 3.92 0.61
N PHE A 150 14.19 3.77 0.70
CA PHE A 150 13.28 3.89 -0.44
C PHE A 150 13.22 5.31 -0.95
N GLU A 151 13.03 6.30 -0.07
CA GLU A 151 12.98 7.72 -0.44
C GLU A 151 14.30 8.21 -1.04
N ALA A 152 15.43 7.82 -0.47
CA ALA A 152 16.75 8.13 -1.03
C ALA A 152 16.90 7.59 -2.47
N LYS A 153 16.44 6.35 -2.71
CA LYS A 153 16.45 5.75 -4.06
C LYS A 153 15.52 6.49 -5.03
N GLN A 154 14.33 6.88 -4.58
CA GLN A 154 13.39 7.65 -5.41
C GLN A 154 13.93 9.04 -5.74
N TYR A 155 14.52 9.71 -4.77
CA TYR A 155 15.18 11.01 -4.97
C TYR A 155 16.31 10.91 -6.00
N ALA A 156 17.21 9.93 -5.87
CA ALA A 156 18.30 9.70 -6.82
C ALA A 156 17.77 9.45 -8.24
N LYS A 157 16.70 8.64 -8.40
CA LYS A 157 16.06 8.40 -9.70
C LYS A 157 15.48 9.67 -10.31
N ARG A 158 14.75 10.48 -9.50
CA ARG A 158 14.18 11.75 -9.98
C ARG A 158 15.26 12.72 -10.44
N LYS A 159 16.34 12.85 -9.67
CA LYS A 159 17.49 13.70 -10.01
C LYS A 159 18.15 13.25 -11.30
N LEU A 160 18.40 11.95 -11.46
CA LEU A 160 18.99 11.38 -12.67
C LEU A 160 18.10 11.64 -13.91
N LYS A 161 16.78 11.38 -13.79
CA LYS A 161 15.84 11.65 -14.87
C LYS A 161 15.81 13.13 -15.26
N HIS A 162 15.87 14.03 -14.28
CA HIS A 162 15.92 15.47 -14.54
C HIS A 162 17.22 15.90 -15.27
N CYS A 163 18.37 15.30 -14.91
CA CYS A 163 19.63 15.55 -15.58
C CYS A 163 19.65 15.06 -17.03
N LEU A 164 19.04 13.88 -17.29
CA LEU A 164 19.01 13.28 -18.64
C LEU A 164 17.99 13.96 -19.58
N LEU A 165 16.98 14.66 -19.04
CA LEU A 165 15.95 15.33 -19.83
C LEU A 165 16.20 16.84 -20.02
N LYS A 166 17.33 17.38 -19.52
CA LYS A 166 17.73 18.75 -19.88
C LYS A 166 18.15 18.78 -21.34
N PRO A 167 17.55 19.64 -22.19
CA PRO A 167 18.03 19.83 -23.55
C PRO A 167 19.50 20.31 -23.51
N ILE A 168 20.31 19.75 -24.36
CA ILE A 168 21.70 20.23 -24.58
C ILE A 168 21.58 21.67 -25.06
N PRO A 169 22.22 22.66 -24.39
CA PRO A 169 22.24 24.03 -24.91
C PRO A 169 22.83 24.02 -26.31
N GLN A 170 22.11 24.60 -27.28
CA GLN A 170 22.62 24.85 -28.63
C GLN A 170 23.70 25.90 -28.61
#